data_0df3fe13ebb979eec27e9df2544b539d
#
_entry.id   0df3fe13ebb979eec27e9df2544b539d
#
_cell.length_a   1.000
_cell.length_b   1.000
_cell.length_c   1.000
_cell.angle_alpha   90.00
_cell.angle_beta   90.00
_cell.angle_gamma   90.00
#
_symmetry.space_group_name_H-M   'P 1'
#
loop_
_entity.id
_entity.type
_entity.pdbx_description
1 polymer ?
#
loop_
_entity_poly.entity_id
_entity_poly.type
_entity_poly.pdbx_seq_one_letter_code
_entity_poly.pdbx_strand_id
1 'polypeptide(L)'
;MCIRDRNDWDWDSRKVAFRAIKGEKSRIENRIPGADMNPYLGIAATIATGLEGINNNNSEKVQRLVKLPSNVSEACKKLERSKIAKKYFSNEFVSFFCEFRQKENKIESSKITDIEKKRLIEFS
;
A
#
# COMPACT_ATOMS: atom_id res chain seq x y z
N MET A 1 1.53 -16.85 5.07
CA MET A 1 0.99 -15.58 4.53
C MET A 1 1.92 -15.11 3.41
N CYS A 2 1.42 -14.99 2.18
CA CYS A 2 2.28 -14.51 1.09
C CYS A 2 2.46 -13.01 1.25
N ILE A 3 3.66 -12.57 1.60
CA ILE A 3 4.01 -11.15 1.67
C ILE A 3 4.12 -10.63 0.24
N ARG A 4 3.31 -9.63 -0.11
CA ARG A 4 3.39 -8.92 -1.39
C ARG A 4 4.42 -7.81 -1.24
N ASP A 5 5.55 -7.97 -1.89
CA ASP A 5 6.67 -7.03 -1.80
C ASP A 5 6.88 -6.19 -3.08
N ARG A 6 6.05 -6.40 -4.11
CA ARG A 6 6.14 -5.74 -5.41
C ARG A 6 4.79 -5.29 -5.93
N ASN A 7 4.80 -4.35 -6.88
CA ASN A 7 3.63 -3.82 -7.59
C ASN A 7 3.30 -4.61 -8.86
N ASP A 8 3.26 -5.91 -8.79
CA ASP A 8 3.01 -6.78 -9.93
C ASP A 8 1.52 -7.08 -10.15
N TRP A 9 1.19 -7.54 -11.36
CA TRP A 9 -0.15 -8.04 -11.69
C TRP A 9 -0.06 -9.24 -12.63
N ASP A 10 -1.07 -10.09 -12.62
CA ASP A 10 -1.17 -11.22 -13.54
C ASP A 10 -2.62 -11.73 -13.60
N TRP A 11 -2.90 -12.54 -14.62
CA TRP A 11 -4.18 -13.21 -14.78
C TRP A 11 -4.29 -14.37 -13.81
N ASP A 12 -5.41 -14.37 -13.06
CA ASP A 12 -5.83 -15.43 -12.12
C ASP A 12 -4.75 -15.95 -11.15
N SER A 13 -3.67 -15.23 -10.99
CA SER A 13 -2.55 -15.59 -10.12
C SER A 13 -2.75 -15.05 -8.71
N ARG A 14 -2.61 -15.90 -7.70
CA ARG A 14 -2.61 -15.49 -6.29
C ARG A 14 -1.23 -15.08 -5.78
N LYS A 15 -0.20 -15.09 -6.61
CA LYS A 15 1.17 -14.72 -6.27
C LYS A 15 1.48 -13.24 -6.45
N VAL A 16 0.60 -12.48 -7.11
CA VAL A 16 0.79 -11.08 -7.50
C VAL A 16 0.02 -10.11 -6.61
N ALA A 17 0.39 -8.83 -6.64
CA ALA A 17 -0.26 -7.75 -5.92
C ALA A 17 -1.67 -7.44 -6.44
N PHE A 18 -1.83 -7.44 -7.78
CA PHE A 18 -3.12 -7.23 -8.43
C PHE A 18 -3.48 -8.45 -9.27
N ARG A 19 -4.53 -9.15 -8.88
CA ARG A 19 -5.05 -10.32 -9.60
C ARG A 19 -6.17 -9.90 -10.52
N ALA A 20 -5.98 -10.06 -11.82
CA ALA A 20 -7.02 -9.82 -12.82
C ALA A 20 -7.77 -11.14 -13.12
N ILE A 21 -9.09 -11.12 -13.13
CA ILE A 21 -9.96 -12.28 -13.35
C ILE A 21 -10.84 -11.98 -14.55
N LYS A 22 -10.87 -12.91 -15.51
CA LYS A 22 -11.73 -12.87 -16.71
C LYS A 22 -13.02 -13.67 -16.49
N GLY A 23 -14.03 -13.39 -17.32
CA GLY A 23 -15.31 -14.09 -17.36
C GLY A 23 -16.50 -13.20 -17.05
N GLU A 24 -17.65 -13.77 -16.80
CA GLU A 24 -18.90 -13.03 -16.52
C GLU A 24 -18.76 -12.07 -15.30
N LYS A 25 -17.92 -12.41 -14.35
CA LYS A 25 -17.61 -11.59 -13.17
C LYS A 25 -16.18 -11.04 -13.24
N SER A 26 -15.80 -10.46 -14.39
CA SER A 26 -14.49 -9.83 -14.56
C SER A 26 -14.23 -8.80 -13.48
N ARG A 27 -13.05 -8.88 -12.83
CA ARG A 27 -12.67 -7.98 -11.73
C ARG A 27 -11.17 -7.92 -11.53
N ILE A 28 -10.74 -6.92 -10.81
CA ILE A 28 -9.37 -6.79 -10.31
C ILE A 28 -9.42 -6.90 -8.78
N GLU A 29 -8.63 -7.78 -8.24
CA GLU A 29 -8.43 -7.92 -6.79
C GLU A 29 -7.13 -7.21 -6.39
N ASN A 30 -7.25 -6.10 -5.66
CA ASN A 30 -6.10 -5.45 -5.02
C ASN A 30 -5.76 -6.22 -3.73
N ARG A 31 -4.58 -6.84 -3.69
CA ARG A 31 -4.13 -7.72 -2.62
C ARG A 31 -3.03 -7.10 -1.75
N ILE A 32 -2.70 -5.81 -1.98
CA ILE A 32 -1.68 -5.08 -1.22
C ILE A 32 -2.16 -4.70 0.18
N PRO A 33 -3.40 -4.15 0.33
CA PRO A 33 -3.86 -3.65 1.62
C PRO A 33 -4.02 -4.76 2.65
N GLY A 34 -3.67 -4.45 3.90
CA GLY A 34 -3.99 -5.28 5.05
C GLY A 34 -5.46 -5.16 5.49
N ALA A 35 -5.88 -6.03 6.41
CA ALA A 35 -7.25 -6.02 6.96
C ALA A 35 -7.54 -4.78 7.82
N ASP A 36 -6.52 -4.11 8.28
CA ASP A 36 -6.53 -2.87 9.08
C ASP A 36 -6.62 -1.58 8.24
N MET A 37 -6.63 -1.71 6.92
CA MET A 37 -6.75 -0.57 6.01
C MET A 37 -8.08 0.17 6.19
N ASN A 38 -8.07 1.50 6.18
CA ASN A 38 -9.29 2.28 6.02
C ASN A 38 -9.89 2.02 4.63
N PRO A 39 -11.09 1.38 4.53
CA PRO A 39 -11.64 0.94 3.25
C PRO A 39 -11.98 2.10 2.32
N TYR A 40 -12.40 3.24 2.85
CA TYR A 40 -12.71 4.43 2.03
C TYR A 40 -11.46 4.97 1.33
N LEU A 41 -10.36 5.09 2.06
CA LEU A 41 -9.10 5.57 1.49
C LEU A 41 -8.48 4.57 0.52
N GLY A 42 -8.53 3.28 0.84
CA GLY A 42 -8.00 2.22 -0.01
C GLY A 42 -8.74 2.09 -1.32
N ILE A 43 -10.08 2.16 -1.29
CA ILE A 43 -10.93 2.13 -2.49
C ILE A 43 -10.68 3.40 -3.32
N ALA A 44 -10.68 4.58 -2.70
CA ALA A 44 -10.42 5.84 -3.39
C ALA A 44 -9.05 5.85 -4.08
N ALA A 45 -8.00 5.36 -3.41
CA ALA A 45 -6.66 5.25 -4.00
C ALA A 45 -6.63 4.27 -5.18
N THR A 46 -7.33 3.14 -5.09
CA THR A 46 -7.43 2.16 -6.17
C THR A 46 -8.14 2.75 -7.40
N ILE A 47 -9.25 3.45 -7.19
CA ILE A 47 -9.99 4.14 -8.27
C ILE A 47 -9.13 5.25 -8.89
N ALA A 48 -8.50 6.10 -8.08
CA ALA A 48 -7.66 7.20 -8.55
C ALA A 48 -6.50 6.72 -9.43
N THR A 49 -5.81 5.68 -9.00
CA THR A 49 -4.70 5.10 -9.78
C THR A 49 -5.18 4.38 -11.04
N GLY A 50 -6.33 3.73 -10.99
CA GLY A 50 -6.98 3.11 -12.16
C GLY A 50 -7.35 4.15 -13.22
N LEU A 51 -8.01 5.24 -12.82
CA LEU A 51 -8.36 6.35 -13.71
C LEU A 51 -7.12 7.01 -14.33
N GLU A 52 -6.07 7.21 -13.54
CA GLU A 52 -4.81 7.75 -14.05
C GLU A 52 -4.18 6.83 -15.11
N GLY A 53 -4.25 5.50 -14.89
CA GLY A 53 -3.77 4.51 -15.85
C GLY A 53 -4.54 4.56 -17.18
N ILE A 54 -5.87 4.67 -17.11
CA ILE A 54 -6.76 4.78 -18.29
C ILE A 54 -6.46 6.07 -19.04
N ASN A 55 -6.42 7.21 -18.36
CA ASN A 55 -6.21 8.52 -18.95
C ASN A 55 -4.86 8.67 -19.66
N ASN A 56 -3.84 7.96 -19.18
CA ASN A 56 -2.50 8.02 -19.75
C ASN A 56 -2.22 6.93 -20.80
N ASN A 57 -3.24 6.13 -21.21
CA ASN A 57 -3.08 5.02 -22.14
C ASN A 57 -1.90 4.10 -21.81
N ASN A 58 -1.73 3.78 -20.52
CA ASN A 58 -0.59 3.01 -20.03
C ASN A 58 -0.70 1.50 -20.30
N SER A 59 -1.67 1.07 -21.12
CA SER A 59 -1.98 -0.33 -21.39
C SER A 59 -0.84 -1.11 -22.04
N GLU A 60 0.06 -0.44 -22.76
CA GLU A 60 1.16 -1.07 -23.49
C GLU A 60 2.53 -0.95 -22.80
N LYS A 61 2.62 -0.22 -21.70
CA LYS A 61 3.93 -0.06 -21.03
C LYS A 61 4.29 -1.32 -20.25
N VAL A 62 5.48 -1.81 -20.55
CA VAL A 62 6.09 -2.92 -19.79
C VAL A 62 6.05 -2.57 -18.30
N GLN A 63 5.47 -3.46 -17.53
CA GLN A 63 5.35 -3.31 -16.08
C GLN A 63 6.76 -3.24 -15.45
N ARG A 64 7.10 -2.05 -14.92
CA ARG A 64 8.30 -1.93 -14.11
C ARG A 64 8.00 -2.45 -12.71
N LEU A 65 8.60 -3.58 -12.37
CA LEU A 65 8.51 -4.13 -11.02
C LEU A 65 9.23 -3.22 -10.03
N VAL A 66 8.48 -2.66 -9.10
CA VAL A 66 8.99 -1.80 -8.03
C VAL A 66 8.71 -2.45 -6.69
N LYS A 67 9.72 -2.52 -5.84
CA LYS A 67 9.55 -3.01 -4.48
C LYS A 67 8.66 -2.07 -3.68
N LEU A 68 7.71 -2.63 -2.95
CA LEU A 68 6.85 -1.87 -2.05
C LEU A 68 7.66 -1.37 -0.83
N PRO A 69 7.21 -0.27 -0.19
CA PRO A 69 7.83 0.20 1.04
C PRO A 69 7.82 -0.88 2.12
N SER A 70 8.92 -0.97 2.86
CA SER A 70 9.07 -1.96 3.94
C SER A 70 8.55 -1.48 5.30
N ASN A 71 8.32 -0.17 5.43
CA ASN A 71 7.86 0.46 6.67
C ASN A 71 7.06 1.73 6.38
N VAL A 72 6.36 2.23 7.42
CA VAL A 72 5.51 3.42 7.35
C VAL A 72 6.28 4.66 6.92
N SER A 73 7.49 4.85 7.42
CA SER A 73 8.30 6.03 7.09
C SER A 73 8.67 6.08 5.61
N GLU A 74 9.05 4.94 5.03
CA GLU A 74 9.34 4.84 3.60
C GLU A 74 8.07 5.04 2.75
N ALA A 75 6.94 4.48 3.19
CA ALA A 75 5.65 4.64 2.53
C ALA A 75 5.21 6.11 2.49
N CYS A 76 5.30 6.83 3.62
CA CYS A 76 4.98 8.24 3.70
C CYS A 76 5.87 9.09 2.78
N LYS A 77 7.18 8.86 2.76
CA LYS A 77 8.10 9.57 1.85
C LYS A 77 7.75 9.37 0.37
N LYS A 78 7.33 8.16 -0.01
CA LYS A 78 6.87 7.89 -1.39
C LYS A 78 5.54 8.56 -1.69
N LEU A 79 4.61 8.55 -0.73
CA LEU A 79 3.30 9.18 -0.88
C LEU A 79 3.42 10.70 -1.04
N GLU A 80 4.22 11.37 -0.23
CA GLU A 80 4.50 12.81 -0.30
C GLU A 80 5.13 13.25 -1.64
N ARG A 81 5.89 12.36 -2.30
CA ARG A 81 6.48 12.61 -3.61
C ARG A 81 5.56 12.26 -4.77
N SER A 82 4.45 11.61 -4.51
CA SER A 82 3.53 11.13 -5.54
C SER A 82 2.70 12.28 -6.13
N LYS A 83 2.92 12.58 -7.40
CA LYS A 83 2.10 13.55 -8.16
C LYS A 83 0.64 13.08 -8.27
N ILE A 84 0.42 11.79 -8.42
CA ILE A 84 -0.92 11.18 -8.51
C ILE A 84 -1.67 11.35 -7.19
N ALA A 85 -1.03 11.05 -6.05
CA ALA A 85 -1.65 11.25 -4.75
C ALA A 85 -2.06 12.71 -4.52
N LYS A 86 -1.18 13.66 -4.84
CA LYS A 86 -1.46 15.10 -4.70
C LYS A 86 -2.56 15.59 -5.64
N LYS A 87 -2.65 15.02 -6.83
CA LYS A 87 -3.69 15.35 -7.83
C LYS A 87 -5.09 14.93 -7.34
N TYR A 88 -5.23 13.76 -6.72
CA TYR A 88 -6.53 13.19 -6.36
C TYR A 88 -6.93 13.44 -4.90
N PHE A 89 -5.96 13.63 -4.01
CA PHE A 89 -6.23 13.80 -2.56
C PHE A 89 -5.82 15.16 -1.99
N SER A 90 -5.28 16.06 -2.79
CA SER A 90 -4.65 17.34 -2.44
C SER A 90 -3.31 17.23 -1.69
N ASN A 91 -2.55 18.32 -1.70
CA ASN A 91 -1.28 18.40 -0.96
C ASN A 91 -1.51 18.36 0.55
N GLU A 92 -2.52 19.10 1.00
CA GLU A 92 -2.86 19.26 2.43
C GLU A 92 -3.24 17.91 3.04
N PHE A 93 -4.10 17.15 2.34
CA PHE A 93 -4.49 15.83 2.82
C PHE A 93 -3.29 14.88 2.88
N VAL A 94 -2.46 14.84 1.83
CA VAL A 94 -1.27 13.96 1.79
C VAL A 94 -0.30 14.30 2.92
N SER A 95 -0.01 15.57 3.17
CA SER A 95 0.84 16.00 4.28
C SER A 95 0.26 15.60 5.63
N PHE A 96 -1.01 15.96 5.88
CA PHE A 96 -1.69 15.59 7.12
C PHE A 96 -1.68 14.08 7.38
N PHE A 97 -2.04 13.29 6.36
CA PHE A 97 -2.08 11.84 6.48
C PHE A 97 -0.70 11.25 6.81
N CYS A 98 0.34 11.72 6.14
CA CYS A 98 1.71 11.26 6.40
C CYS A 98 2.20 11.64 7.79
N GLU A 99 1.95 12.87 8.24
CA GLU A 99 2.31 13.30 9.60
C GLU A 99 1.57 12.48 10.66
N PHE A 100 0.27 12.26 10.47
CA PHE A 100 -0.54 11.45 11.37
C PHE A 100 0.01 10.03 11.48
N ARG A 101 0.24 9.36 10.34
CA ARG A 101 0.77 7.99 10.32
C ARG A 101 2.18 7.88 10.89
N GLN A 102 3.02 8.87 10.69
CA GLN A 102 4.37 8.89 11.28
C GLN A 102 4.32 9.08 12.81
N LYS A 103 3.41 9.92 13.32
CA LYS A 103 3.19 10.07 14.77
C LYS A 103 2.69 8.77 15.40
N GLU A 104 1.68 8.12 14.82
CA GLU A 104 1.20 6.82 15.28
C GLU A 104 2.33 5.79 15.30
N ASN A 105 3.09 5.65 14.21
CA ASN A 105 4.20 4.72 14.11
C ASN A 105 5.27 4.98 15.18
N LYS A 106 5.55 6.25 15.50
CA LYS A 106 6.49 6.62 16.56
C LYS A 106 5.99 6.19 17.95
N ILE A 107 4.70 6.39 18.23
CA ILE A 107 4.07 5.97 19.50
C ILE A 107 4.10 4.44 19.62
N GLU A 108 3.74 3.72 18.57
CA GLU A 108 3.71 2.27 18.57
C GLU A 108 5.11 1.67 18.69
N SER A 109 6.10 2.21 17.98
CA SER A 109 7.49 1.74 18.04
C SER A 109 8.20 2.05 19.36
N SER A 110 7.65 2.94 20.19
CA SER A 110 8.16 3.22 21.54
C SER A 110 7.60 2.28 22.61
N LYS A 111 6.59 1.47 22.29
CA LYS A 111 5.99 0.51 23.23
C LYS A 111 6.82 -0.77 23.27
N ILE A 112 7.15 -1.24 24.47
CA ILE A 112 7.76 -2.55 24.67
C ILE A 112 6.72 -3.63 24.38
N THR A 113 6.98 -4.49 23.42
CA THR A 113 6.08 -5.58 23.03
C THR A 113 6.16 -6.74 24.02
N ASP A 114 5.11 -7.57 24.09
CA ASP A 114 5.12 -8.77 24.93
C ASP A 114 6.17 -9.79 24.47
N ILE A 115 6.55 -9.78 23.19
CA ILE A 115 7.63 -10.60 22.65
C ILE A 115 8.98 -10.15 23.20
N GLU A 116 9.23 -8.82 23.27
CA GLU A 116 10.45 -8.28 23.87
C GLU A 116 10.53 -8.58 25.37
N LYS A 117 9.42 -8.42 26.09
CA LYS A 117 9.34 -8.79 27.51
C LYS A 117 9.67 -10.26 27.75
N LYS A 118 9.07 -11.16 26.96
CA LYS A 118 9.35 -12.61 27.06
C LYS A 118 10.83 -12.91 26.82
N ARG A 119 11.43 -12.33 25.76
CA ARG A 119 12.86 -12.52 25.48
C ARG A 119 13.74 -12.04 26.63
N LEU A 120 13.43 -10.89 27.23
CA LEU A 120 14.20 -10.38 28.37
C LEU A 120 14.10 -11.25 29.63
N ILE A 121 12.94 -11.90 29.86
CA ILE A 121 12.72 -12.78 31.00
C ILE A 121 13.37 -14.16 30.78
N GLU A 122 13.37 -14.68 29.56
CA GLU A 122 13.92 -16.00 29.23
C GLU A 122 15.47 -16.03 29.22
N PHE A 123 16.12 -14.86 29.10
CA PHE A 123 17.59 -14.72 29.07
C PHE A 123 18.18 -14.05 30.31
N SER A 124 17.38 -13.81 31.34
CA SER A 124 17.82 -13.36 32.66
C SER A 124 17.77 -14.51 33.68
#